data_995ad74ec8522de780a0b5d3ad940036
#
_entry.id   995ad74ec8522de780a0b5d3ad940036
#
_cell.length_a   1.000
_cell.length_b   1.000
_cell.length_c   1.000
_cell.angle_alpha   90.00
_cell.angle_beta   90.00
_cell.angle_gamma   90.00
#
_symmetry.space_group_name_H-M   'P 1'
#
loop_
_entity.id
_entity.type
_entity.pdbx_description
1 polymer ?
#
loop_
_entity_poly.entity_id
_entity_poly.type
_entity_poly.pdbx_seq_one_letter_code
_entity_poly.pdbx_strand_id
1 'polypeptide(L)'
;YHDPRVAELADIVIPGAPPRRNSVSIFHAMDRVGTRYVQIDPKKIVAVVETNLPDAGNMLDKQNPMCQQIADNVVTFLLQEMAHGRIPPEFLPLQSGVGNINNAVMARLGENPEIPPFMMYSEVLQESVVHLLETGKISGASASSLTISADSLRKIYDNMDYFASRIVLRPQEISNNPEIIRRLGVIALNVGLEFDIYGHANSTHV
;
A
#
# COMPACT_ATOMS: atom_id res chain seq x y z
N TYR A 1 19.93 -0.21 -1.72
CA TYR A 1 20.22 0.05 -3.13
C TYR A 1 19.05 -0.44 -4.00
N HIS A 2 18.67 0.28 -5.03
CA HIS A 2 17.50 -0.03 -5.84
C HIS A 2 17.79 0.10 -7.33
N ASP A 3 17.15 -0.73 -8.12
CA ASP A 3 17.13 -0.59 -9.57
C ASP A 3 16.65 0.84 -9.93
N PRO A 4 17.36 1.56 -10.83
CA PRO A 4 16.98 2.92 -11.24
C PRO A 4 15.54 3.04 -11.73
N ARG A 5 14.94 1.97 -12.26
CA ARG A 5 13.54 1.92 -12.70
C ARG A 5 12.54 2.15 -11.56
N VAL A 6 12.89 1.84 -10.32
CA VAL A 6 12.03 2.11 -9.15
C VAL A 6 11.79 3.61 -8.97
N ALA A 7 12.72 4.45 -9.42
CA ALA A 7 12.54 5.90 -9.37
C ALA A 7 11.29 6.38 -10.13
N GLU A 8 10.81 5.63 -11.12
CA GLU A 8 9.57 5.96 -11.83
C GLU A 8 8.32 5.83 -10.97
N LEU A 9 8.37 5.01 -9.93
CA LEU A 9 7.30 4.84 -8.95
C LEU A 9 7.34 5.92 -7.88
N ALA A 10 8.50 6.56 -7.66
CA ALA A 10 8.71 7.45 -6.53
C ALA A 10 7.93 8.77 -6.66
N ASP A 11 7.45 9.24 -5.52
CA ASP A 11 6.92 10.58 -5.28
C ASP A 11 7.62 11.13 -4.03
N ILE A 12 8.84 11.66 -4.22
CA ILE A 12 9.69 12.09 -3.13
C ILE A 12 9.29 13.49 -2.70
N VAL A 13 8.68 13.60 -1.55
CA VAL A 13 8.43 14.86 -0.88
C VAL A 13 9.65 15.18 -0.02
N ILE A 14 10.42 16.19 -0.42
CA ILE A 14 11.48 16.70 0.44
C ILE A 14 10.80 17.62 1.46
N PRO A 15 10.83 17.31 2.76
CA PRO A 15 10.35 18.24 3.75
C PRO A 15 11.29 19.44 3.77
N GLY A 16 10.98 20.47 3.01
CA GLY A 16 11.36 21.81 3.42
C GLY A 16 10.71 22.04 4.76
N ALA A 17 11.34 22.80 5.68
CA ALA A 17 10.75 23.11 6.98
C ALA A 17 9.26 23.40 6.80
N PRO A 18 8.36 22.62 7.39
CA PRO A 18 6.97 22.70 7.04
C PRO A 18 6.49 24.09 7.38
N PRO A 19 5.89 24.82 6.47
CA PRO A 19 5.04 25.91 6.89
C PRO A 19 3.98 25.24 7.77
N ARG A 20 3.97 25.56 9.02
CA ARG A 20 3.16 24.93 10.09
C ARG A 20 1.64 24.91 9.82
N ARG A 21 1.19 25.20 8.59
CA ARG A 21 -0.23 25.38 8.24
C ARG A 21 -0.65 24.86 6.86
N ASN A 22 0.22 24.34 6.01
CA ASN A 22 -0.21 23.89 4.70
C ASN A 22 -0.28 22.35 4.71
N SER A 23 -1.50 21.82 4.69
CA SER A 23 -1.74 20.41 4.43
C SER A 23 -1.20 20.07 3.04
N VAL A 24 -0.62 18.88 2.92
CA VAL A 24 -0.19 18.33 1.63
C VAL A 24 -1.43 18.14 0.74
N SER A 25 -1.38 18.65 -0.49
CA SER A 25 -2.52 18.61 -1.42
C SER A 25 -2.69 17.22 -2.04
N ILE A 26 -3.04 16.23 -1.23
CA ILE A 26 -3.43 14.89 -1.64
C ILE A 26 -4.91 14.73 -1.34
N PHE A 27 -5.72 14.65 -2.39
CA PHE A 27 -7.18 14.46 -2.33
C PHE A 27 -7.61 13.12 -2.94
N HIS A 28 -6.68 12.46 -3.59
CA HIS A 28 -6.87 11.17 -4.24
C HIS A 28 -5.64 10.28 -3.98
N ALA A 29 -5.83 8.97 -3.86
CA ALA A 29 -4.74 8.06 -3.49
C ALA A 29 -3.54 8.12 -4.46
N MET A 30 -3.77 8.49 -5.71
CA MET A 30 -2.74 8.58 -6.76
C MET A 30 -2.19 9.99 -6.98
N ASP A 31 -2.63 11.00 -6.22
CA ASP A 31 -2.10 12.35 -6.38
C ASP A 31 -0.59 12.39 -6.07
N ARG A 32 0.17 13.06 -6.93
CA ARG A 32 1.61 13.25 -6.76
C ARG A 32 1.90 14.68 -6.33
N VAL A 33 2.71 14.84 -5.30
CA VAL A 33 3.05 16.15 -4.70
C VAL A 33 4.56 16.39 -4.58
N GLY A 34 5.36 15.41 -4.98
CA GLY A 34 6.82 15.43 -4.89
C GLY A 34 7.52 15.28 -6.25
N THR A 35 8.78 14.95 -6.18
CA THR A 35 9.64 14.69 -7.34
C THR A 35 10.05 13.21 -7.39
N ARG A 36 10.49 12.74 -8.56
CA ARG A 36 11.00 11.37 -8.72
C ARG A 36 12.49 11.23 -8.38
N TYR A 37 13.09 12.26 -7.80
CA TYR A 37 14.51 12.29 -7.45
C TYR A 37 14.75 13.06 -6.17
N VAL A 38 15.82 12.69 -5.48
CA VAL A 38 16.34 13.43 -4.33
C VAL A 38 17.41 14.41 -4.82
N GLN A 39 17.24 15.69 -4.46
CA GLN A 39 18.29 16.69 -4.69
C GLN A 39 19.42 16.48 -3.68
N ILE A 40 20.61 16.20 -4.18
CA ILE A 40 21.80 16.10 -3.36
C ILE A 40 22.92 16.93 -3.97
N ASP A 41 23.71 17.61 -3.14
CA ASP A 41 24.92 18.28 -3.60
C ASP A 41 25.94 17.20 -4.07
N PRO A 42 26.36 17.21 -5.34
CA PRO A 42 27.31 16.22 -5.85
C PRO A 42 28.62 16.15 -5.06
N LYS A 43 29.01 17.25 -4.39
CA LYS A 43 30.22 17.29 -3.55
C LYS A 43 30.12 16.43 -2.29
N LYS A 44 28.91 16.05 -1.89
CA LYS A 44 28.66 15.15 -0.76
C LYS A 44 28.72 13.67 -1.15
N ILE A 45 28.78 13.36 -2.45
CA ILE A 45 28.89 11.99 -2.93
C ILE A 45 30.37 11.57 -2.83
N VAL A 46 30.65 10.66 -1.90
CA VAL A 46 32.01 10.17 -1.64
C VAL A 46 32.38 9.05 -2.61
N ALA A 47 31.43 8.19 -2.95
CA ALA A 47 31.64 7.07 -3.85
C ALA A 47 30.33 6.64 -4.50
N VAL A 48 30.42 6.09 -5.70
CA VAL A 48 29.34 5.38 -6.40
C VAL A 48 29.84 3.95 -6.63
N VAL A 49 29.08 2.98 -6.16
CA VAL A 49 29.38 1.55 -6.32
C VAL A 49 28.37 0.96 -7.28
N GLU A 50 28.86 0.51 -8.43
CA GLU A 50 28.02 -0.23 -9.38
C GLU A 50 27.94 -1.70 -8.94
N THR A 51 26.73 -2.28 -9.02
CA THR A 51 26.49 -3.67 -8.65
C THR A 51 25.41 -4.28 -9.52
N ASN A 52 25.54 -5.57 -9.80
CA ASN A 52 24.53 -6.39 -10.50
C ASN A 52 23.79 -7.31 -9.54
N LEU A 53 23.91 -7.08 -8.22
CA LEU A 53 23.15 -7.86 -7.24
C LEU A 53 21.66 -7.51 -7.37
N PRO A 54 20.78 -8.50 -7.49
CA PRO A 54 19.34 -8.24 -7.52
C PRO A 54 18.86 -7.74 -6.15
N ASP A 55 17.77 -6.99 -6.15
CA ASP A 55 17.07 -6.65 -4.92
C ASP A 55 16.53 -7.91 -4.23
N ALA A 56 16.60 -7.94 -2.92
CA ALA A 56 16.08 -9.04 -2.13
C ALA A 56 14.54 -9.02 -2.14
N GLY A 57 13.94 -10.16 -2.47
CA GLY A 57 12.51 -10.38 -2.34
C GLY A 57 12.16 -10.95 -0.97
N ASN A 58 10.89 -10.83 -0.57
CA ASN A 58 10.38 -11.45 0.64
C ASN A 58 9.81 -12.85 0.36
N MET A 59 9.96 -13.76 1.33
CA MET A 59 9.33 -15.07 1.26
C MET A 59 7.87 -14.95 1.71
N LEU A 60 6.99 -15.67 1.00
CA LEU A 60 5.56 -15.71 1.33
C LEU A 60 5.29 -16.90 2.25
N ASP A 61 4.54 -16.67 3.31
CA ASP A 61 4.01 -17.75 4.15
C ASP A 61 2.77 -18.41 3.55
N LYS A 62 2.55 -19.67 3.91
CA LYS A 62 1.36 -20.40 3.48
C LYS A 62 0.11 -19.90 4.21
N GLN A 63 -0.95 -19.67 3.47
CA GLN A 63 -2.27 -19.36 4.04
C GLN A 63 -2.82 -20.60 4.78
N ASN A 64 -3.54 -20.35 5.88
CA ASN A 64 -4.24 -21.40 6.63
C ASN A 64 -5.77 -21.17 6.58
N PRO A 65 -6.60 -22.21 6.87
CA PRO A 65 -8.06 -22.10 6.79
C PRO A 65 -8.66 -21.01 7.69
N MET A 66 -8.05 -20.72 8.84
CA MET A 66 -8.51 -19.68 9.75
C MET A 66 -8.39 -18.29 9.10
N CYS A 67 -7.29 -18.02 8.39
CA CYS A 67 -7.12 -16.75 7.66
C CYS A 67 -8.21 -16.57 6.60
N GLN A 68 -8.62 -17.63 5.93
CA GLN A 68 -9.69 -17.59 4.92
C GLN A 68 -11.04 -17.29 5.56
N GLN A 69 -11.38 -17.90 6.69
CA GLN A 69 -12.62 -17.62 7.41
C GLN A 69 -12.68 -16.18 7.91
N ILE A 70 -11.57 -15.64 8.43
CA ILE A 70 -11.48 -14.24 8.83
C ILE A 70 -11.71 -13.34 7.61
N ALA A 71 -11.09 -13.67 6.48
CA ALA A 71 -11.25 -12.92 5.24
C ALA A 71 -12.71 -12.91 4.75
N ASP A 72 -13.39 -14.05 4.78
CA ASP A 72 -14.81 -14.15 4.42
C ASP A 72 -15.68 -13.26 5.31
N ASN A 73 -15.43 -13.25 6.62
CA ASN A 73 -16.15 -12.39 7.56
C ASN A 73 -15.90 -10.90 7.30
N VAL A 74 -14.65 -10.50 7.00
CA VAL A 74 -14.31 -9.12 6.68
C VAL A 74 -15.00 -8.67 5.40
N VAL A 75 -14.98 -9.48 4.34
CA VAL A 75 -15.65 -9.14 3.08
C VAL A 75 -17.17 -9.02 3.28
N THR A 76 -17.78 -9.96 4.02
CA THR A 76 -19.20 -9.90 4.38
C THR A 76 -19.54 -8.61 5.11
N PHE A 77 -18.72 -8.22 6.09
CA PHE A 77 -18.88 -6.96 6.82
C PHE A 77 -18.82 -5.75 5.88
N LEU A 78 -17.82 -5.68 5.01
CA LEU A 78 -17.67 -4.56 4.08
C LEU A 78 -18.85 -4.45 3.10
N LEU A 79 -19.35 -5.57 2.60
CA LEU A 79 -20.57 -5.60 1.77
C LEU A 79 -21.81 -5.08 2.52
N GLN A 80 -21.95 -5.46 3.80
CA GLN A 80 -23.02 -4.93 4.64
C GLN A 80 -22.90 -3.43 4.86
N GLU A 81 -21.68 -2.92 5.06
CA GLU A 81 -21.41 -1.48 5.21
C GLU A 81 -21.73 -0.71 3.92
N MET A 82 -21.46 -1.29 2.74
CA MET A 82 -21.88 -0.75 1.45
C MET A 82 -23.39 -0.74 1.30
N ALA A 83 -24.06 -1.84 1.64
CA ALA A 83 -25.52 -1.96 1.56
C ALA A 83 -26.25 -0.96 2.46
N HIS A 84 -25.65 -0.61 3.61
CA HIS A 84 -26.15 0.42 4.52
C HIS A 84 -25.75 1.85 4.14
N GLY A 85 -25.01 2.04 3.05
CA GLY A 85 -24.54 3.35 2.60
C GLY A 85 -23.47 3.99 3.48
N ARG A 86 -22.77 3.21 4.35
CA ARG A 86 -21.64 3.68 5.15
C ARG A 86 -20.32 3.64 4.38
N ILE A 87 -20.22 2.76 3.40
CA ILE A 87 -19.17 2.77 2.37
C ILE A 87 -19.83 3.14 1.05
N PRO A 88 -19.30 4.13 0.30
CA PRO A 88 -19.89 4.55 -0.97
C PRO A 88 -19.79 3.44 -2.03
N PRO A 89 -20.64 3.49 -3.07
CA PRO A 89 -20.65 2.49 -4.15
C PRO A 89 -19.31 2.34 -4.89
N GLU A 90 -18.52 3.42 -4.95
CA GLU A 90 -17.20 3.44 -5.59
C GLU A 90 -16.12 2.80 -4.73
N PHE A 91 -16.47 2.41 -3.51
CA PHE A 91 -15.57 1.98 -2.45
C PHE A 91 -14.64 3.10 -1.98
N LEU A 92 -13.96 2.90 -0.87
CA LEU A 92 -12.97 3.83 -0.33
C LEU A 92 -11.57 3.26 -0.51
N PRO A 93 -10.53 4.10 -0.53
CA PRO A 93 -9.15 3.61 -0.53
C PRO A 93 -8.92 2.69 0.67
N LEU A 94 -8.19 1.60 0.43
CA LEU A 94 -7.95 0.56 1.44
C LEU A 94 -6.48 0.54 1.84
N GLN A 95 -6.24 0.41 3.14
CA GLN A 95 -4.94 0.08 3.70
C GLN A 95 -4.97 -1.37 4.17
N SER A 96 -3.92 -2.11 3.88
CA SER A 96 -3.73 -3.49 4.34
C SER A 96 -2.39 -3.59 5.07
N GLY A 97 -2.42 -4.13 6.29
CA GLY A 97 -1.21 -4.48 7.04
C GLY A 97 -0.47 -5.68 6.43
N VAL A 98 0.67 -6.03 7.00
CA VAL A 98 1.48 -7.18 6.58
C VAL A 98 0.98 -8.46 7.24
N GLY A 99 1.00 -9.60 6.52
CA GLY A 99 0.77 -10.93 7.05
C GLY A 99 -0.33 -11.71 6.35
N ASN A 100 -0.47 -12.98 6.77
CA ASN A 100 -1.30 -13.98 6.11
C ASN A 100 -2.80 -13.64 6.11
N ILE A 101 -3.30 -13.07 7.22
CA ILE A 101 -4.70 -12.66 7.31
C ILE A 101 -4.99 -11.55 6.29
N ASN A 102 -4.15 -10.52 6.24
CA ASN A 102 -4.32 -9.42 5.31
C ASN A 102 -4.22 -9.88 3.85
N ASN A 103 -3.30 -10.79 3.54
CA ASN A 103 -3.20 -11.39 2.21
C ASN A 103 -4.46 -12.19 1.84
N ALA A 104 -5.04 -12.93 2.80
CA ALA A 104 -6.30 -13.66 2.58
C ALA A 104 -7.47 -12.69 2.33
N VAL A 105 -7.57 -11.61 3.11
CA VAL A 105 -8.60 -10.57 2.89
C VAL A 105 -8.46 -9.94 1.51
N MET A 106 -7.24 -9.57 1.11
CA MET A 106 -6.99 -8.97 -0.20
C MET A 106 -7.37 -9.94 -1.34
N ALA A 107 -7.05 -11.22 -1.21
CA ALA A 107 -7.44 -12.24 -2.19
C ALA A 107 -8.98 -12.34 -2.30
N ARG A 108 -9.69 -12.40 -1.16
CA ARG A 108 -11.16 -12.47 -1.13
C ARG A 108 -11.83 -11.22 -1.68
N LEU A 109 -11.31 -10.03 -1.39
CA LEU A 109 -11.77 -8.78 -2.02
C LEU A 109 -11.58 -8.81 -3.55
N GLY A 110 -10.46 -9.39 -3.99
CA GLY A 110 -10.14 -9.56 -5.40
C GLY A 110 -11.12 -10.46 -6.14
N GLU A 111 -11.50 -11.58 -5.53
CA GLU A 111 -12.38 -12.59 -6.09
C GLU A 111 -13.87 -12.20 -6.07
N ASN A 112 -14.28 -11.30 -5.16
CA ASN A 112 -15.69 -10.96 -4.97
C ASN A 112 -16.17 -9.96 -6.03
N PRO A 113 -17.17 -10.31 -6.87
CA PRO A 113 -17.66 -9.42 -7.94
C PRO A 113 -18.48 -8.24 -7.41
N GLU A 114 -19.03 -8.31 -6.20
CA GLU A 114 -19.84 -7.24 -5.60
C GLU A 114 -18.97 -6.10 -5.06
N ILE A 115 -17.68 -6.36 -4.79
CA ILE A 115 -16.72 -5.31 -4.47
C ILE A 115 -16.26 -4.67 -5.78
N PRO A 116 -16.46 -3.37 -6.00
CA PRO A 116 -16.01 -2.70 -7.21
C PRO A 116 -14.48 -2.59 -7.25
N PRO A 117 -13.87 -2.22 -8.39
CA PRO A 117 -12.48 -1.81 -8.43
C PRO A 117 -12.21 -0.68 -7.44
N PHE A 118 -11.13 -0.77 -6.67
CA PHE A 118 -10.80 0.18 -5.62
C PHE A 118 -9.34 0.63 -5.69
N MET A 119 -8.99 1.61 -4.88
CA MET A 119 -7.62 2.09 -4.74
C MET A 119 -7.02 1.64 -3.42
N MET A 120 -5.70 1.61 -3.37
CA MET A 120 -4.98 1.44 -2.12
C MET A 120 -4.23 2.71 -1.72
N TYR A 121 -4.28 3.00 -0.43
CA TYR A 121 -3.43 3.98 0.23
C TYR A 121 -2.90 3.35 1.51
N SER A 122 -1.67 2.86 1.48
CA SER A 122 -1.12 1.96 2.50
C SER A 122 0.31 2.37 2.89
N GLU A 123 0.86 1.76 3.92
CA GLU A 123 2.29 1.89 4.23
C GLU A 123 3.12 0.99 3.31
N VAL A 124 2.70 -0.26 3.13
CA VAL A 124 3.37 -1.23 2.26
C VAL A 124 2.41 -1.83 1.25
N LEU A 125 2.93 -2.20 0.08
CA LEU A 125 2.22 -3.01 -0.91
C LEU A 125 2.79 -4.42 -0.90
N GLN A 126 1.91 -5.39 -0.69
CA GLN A 126 2.26 -6.81 -0.62
C GLN A 126 2.02 -7.52 -1.96
N GLU A 127 2.42 -8.77 -2.01
CA GLU A 127 2.32 -9.64 -3.19
C GLU A 127 0.93 -9.66 -3.84
N SER A 128 -0.13 -9.77 -3.03
CA SER A 128 -1.51 -9.79 -3.52
C SER A 128 -1.89 -8.53 -4.32
N VAL A 129 -1.30 -7.38 -3.99
CA VAL A 129 -1.57 -6.11 -4.67
C VAL A 129 -1.10 -6.12 -6.12
N VAL A 130 0.06 -6.74 -6.40
CA VAL A 130 0.59 -6.84 -7.77
C VAL A 130 -0.39 -7.58 -8.67
N HIS A 131 -0.88 -8.73 -8.22
CA HIS A 131 -1.88 -9.50 -8.95
C HIS A 131 -3.20 -8.73 -9.13
N LEU A 132 -3.67 -8.04 -8.09
CA LEU A 132 -4.92 -7.27 -8.17
C LEU A 132 -4.80 -6.02 -9.05
N LEU A 133 -3.61 -5.45 -9.20
CA LEU A 133 -3.33 -4.42 -10.20
C LEU A 133 -3.39 -5.00 -11.62
N GLU A 134 -2.79 -6.18 -11.86
CA GLU A 134 -2.79 -6.85 -13.17
C GLU A 134 -4.22 -7.21 -13.62
N THR A 135 -5.07 -7.66 -12.69
CA THR A 135 -6.48 -8.00 -12.97
C THR A 135 -7.41 -6.77 -13.04
N GLY A 136 -6.90 -5.58 -12.71
CA GLY A 136 -7.68 -4.34 -12.70
C GLY A 136 -8.62 -4.21 -11.50
N LYS A 137 -8.55 -5.11 -10.52
CA LYS A 137 -9.34 -5.01 -9.27
C LYS A 137 -8.85 -3.87 -8.38
N ILE A 138 -7.55 -3.59 -8.41
CA ILE A 138 -6.97 -2.38 -7.86
C ILE A 138 -6.67 -1.45 -9.03
N SER A 139 -7.28 -0.26 -9.04
CA SER A 139 -7.10 0.74 -10.08
C SER A 139 -5.84 1.57 -9.91
N GLY A 140 -5.32 1.66 -8.69
CA GLY A 140 -4.07 2.34 -8.35
C GLY A 140 -3.72 2.12 -6.89
N ALA A 141 -2.43 2.17 -6.58
CA ALA A 141 -1.90 1.91 -5.24
C ALA A 141 -0.81 2.90 -4.86
N SER A 142 -0.86 3.39 -3.63
CA SER A 142 0.12 4.31 -3.06
C SER A 142 0.63 3.79 -1.74
N ALA A 143 1.95 3.79 -1.56
CA ALA A 143 2.60 3.33 -0.33
C ALA A 143 4.01 3.89 -0.16
N SER A 144 4.69 3.52 0.95
CA SER A 144 6.10 3.87 1.15
C SER A 144 7.06 2.82 0.60
N SER A 145 6.62 1.56 0.48
CA SER A 145 7.48 0.48 0.03
C SER A 145 6.72 -0.69 -0.59
N LEU A 146 7.47 -1.53 -1.31
CA LEU A 146 7.04 -2.81 -1.84
C LEU A 146 7.59 -3.94 -0.96
N THR A 147 6.71 -4.81 -0.47
CA THR A 147 7.08 -6.02 0.30
C THR A 147 6.58 -7.23 -0.48
N ILE A 148 7.29 -7.55 -1.54
CA ILE A 148 6.91 -8.53 -2.56
C ILE A 148 8.04 -9.52 -2.83
N SER A 149 7.71 -10.63 -3.51
CA SER A 149 8.69 -11.61 -3.96
C SER A 149 9.62 -11.06 -5.05
N ALA A 150 10.76 -11.71 -5.24
CA ALA A 150 11.67 -11.37 -6.33
C ALA A 150 11.01 -11.52 -7.71
N ASP A 151 10.09 -12.49 -7.86
CA ASP A 151 9.37 -12.72 -9.12
C ASP A 151 8.37 -11.59 -9.40
N SER A 152 7.63 -11.13 -8.41
CA SER A 152 6.72 -9.99 -8.56
C SER A 152 7.47 -8.68 -8.78
N LEU A 153 8.62 -8.50 -8.14
CA LEU A 153 9.48 -7.35 -8.40
C LEU A 153 9.98 -7.36 -9.85
N ARG A 154 10.38 -8.52 -10.38
CA ARG A 154 10.77 -8.67 -11.79
C ARG A 154 9.63 -8.34 -12.74
N LYS A 155 8.40 -8.80 -12.45
CA LYS A 155 7.21 -8.43 -13.24
C LYS A 155 7.01 -6.92 -13.32
N ILE A 156 7.19 -6.21 -12.20
CA ILE A 156 7.10 -4.75 -12.18
C ILE A 156 8.17 -4.14 -13.07
N TYR A 157 9.42 -4.60 -12.99
CA TYR A 157 10.51 -4.09 -13.82
C TYR A 157 10.29 -4.33 -15.31
N ASP A 158 9.81 -5.52 -15.67
CA ASP A 158 9.57 -5.90 -17.05
C ASP A 158 8.35 -5.18 -17.67
N ASN A 159 7.45 -4.65 -16.83
CA ASN A 159 6.25 -3.93 -17.26
C ASN A 159 6.15 -2.55 -16.60
N MET A 160 7.26 -1.84 -16.50
CA MET A 160 7.35 -0.58 -15.75
C MET A 160 6.35 0.47 -16.24
N ASP A 161 6.13 0.60 -17.54
CA ASP A 161 5.15 1.55 -18.10
C ASP A 161 3.73 1.32 -17.55
N TYR A 162 3.36 0.05 -17.39
CA TYR A 162 2.06 -0.32 -16.81
C TYR A 162 1.99 0.05 -15.32
N PHE A 163 3.00 -0.32 -14.54
CA PHE A 163 3.00 -0.13 -13.10
C PHE A 163 3.30 1.31 -12.69
N ALA A 164 4.12 2.06 -13.44
CA ALA A 164 4.44 3.46 -13.14
C ALA A 164 3.22 4.39 -13.18
N SER A 165 2.20 4.03 -13.95
CA SER A 165 0.92 4.75 -13.96
C SER A 165 -0.03 4.36 -12.82
N ARG A 166 0.24 3.25 -12.12
CA ARG A 166 -0.65 2.63 -11.13
C ARG A 166 -0.07 2.53 -9.73
N ILE A 167 1.23 2.74 -9.57
CA ILE A 167 1.90 2.71 -8.26
C ILE A 167 2.56 4.07 -8.00
N VAL A 168 2.36 4.57 -6.79
CA VAL A 168 3.05 5.76 -6.26
C VAL A 168 3.76 5.38 -4.97
N LEU A 169 5.10 5.43 -4.98
CA LEU A 169 5.90 5.27 -3.77
C LEU A 169 6.26 6.63 -3.20
N ARG A 170 5.93 6.85 -1.94
CA ARG A 170 6.10 8.12 -1.25
C ARG A 170 6.70 7.96 0.15
N PRO A 171 7.27 9.01 0.74
CA PRO A 171 7.81 8.95 2.09
C PRO A 171 6.76 8.52 3.10
N GLN A 172 7.18 7.81 4.14
CA GLN A 172 6.31 7.32 5.21
C GLN A 172 5.56 8.45 5.92
N GLU A 173 6.18 9.63 6.05
CA GLU A 173 5.56 10.83 6.63
C GLU A 173 4.32 11.29 5.85
N ILE A 174 4.20 10.89 4.59
CA ILE A 174 3.03 11.16 3.75
C ILE A 174 2.06 9.98 3.79
N SER A 175 2.54 8.75 3.55
CA SER A 175 1.68 7.56 3.54
C SER A 175 1.00 7.32 4.89
N ASN A 176 1.68 7.63 6.00
CA ASN A 176 1.19 7.43 7.36
C ASN A 176 0.65 8.73 8.00
N ASN A 177 0.41 9.77 7.20
CA ASN A 177 -0.09 11.03 7.71
C ASN A 177 -1.58 10.92 8.11
N PRO A 178 -1.94 11.10 9.41
CA PRO A 178 -3.31 10.92 9.88
C PRO A 178 -4.32 11.87 9.21
N GLU A 179 -3.90 13.07 8.86
CA GLU A 179 -4.78 14.06 8.22
C GLU A 179 -5.13 13.63 6.80
N ILE A 180 -4.14 13.13 6.03
CA ILE A 180 -4.36 12.63 4.68
C ILE A 180 -5.23 11.36 4.72
N ILE A 181 -4.90 10.40 5.60
CA ILE A 181 -5.65 9.15 5.78
C ILE A 181 -7.13 9.45 6.07
N ARG A 182 -7.39 10.38 6.99
CA ARG A 182 -8.75 10.80 7.33
C ARG A 182 -9.47 11.48 6.17
N ARG A 183 -8.78 12.35 5.43
CA ARG A 183 -9.33 13.08 4.28
C ARG A 183 -9.72 12.14 3.16
N LEU A 184 -8.90 11.12 2.88
CA LEU A 184 -9.17 10.10 1.88
C LEU A 184 -10.26 9.09 2.32
N GLY A 185 -10.61 9.05 3.60
CA GLY A 185 -11.56 8.08 4.13
C GLY A 185 -11.05 6.64 4.11
N VAL A 186 -9.75 6.43 4.32
CA VAL A 186 -9.11 5.11 4.18
C VAL A 186 -9.74 4.08 5.10
N ILE A 187 -10.14 2.94 4.53
CA ILE A 187 -10.51 1.73 5.29
C ILE A 187 -9.21 1.03 5.70
N ALA A 188 -8.93 0.98 7.00
CA ALA A 188 -7.70 0.40 7.53
C ALA A 188 -7.94 -1.02 8.05
N LEU A 189 -7.18 -1.99 7.51
CA LEU A 189 -7.19 -3.39 7.92
C LEU A 189 -5.85 -3.74 8.56
N ASN A 190 -5.87 -3.99 9.86
CA ASN A 190 -4.69 -4.36 10.64
C ASN A 190 -5.01 -5.55 11.53
N VAL A 191 -3.97 -6.29 11.93
CA VAL A 191 -4.08 -7.45 12.81
C VAL A 191 -3.70 -7.03 14.22
N GLY A 192 -4.52 -7.40 15.23
CA GLY A 192 -4.17 -7.30 16.63
C GLY A 192 -3.70 -8.63 17.19
N LEU A 193 -2.84 -8.59 18.20
CA LEU A 193 -2.35 -9.77 18.93
C LEU A 193 -3.41 -10.27 19.92
N GLU A 194 -4.08 -9.33 20.58
CA GLU A 194 -5.08 -9.61 21.62
C GLU A 194 -6.21 -8.59 21.54
N PHE A 195 -7.40 -9.04 21.90
CA PHE A 195 -8.58 -8.20 22.11
C PHE A 195 -9.26 -8.59 23.41
N ASP A 196 -9.62 -7.62 24.23
CA ASP A 196 -10.41 -7.88 25.41
C ASP A 196 -11.93 -7.76 25.15
N ILE A 197 -12.73 -8.13 26.14
CA ILE A 197 -14.20 -8.08 26.04
C ILE A 197 -14.76 -6.65 25.93
N TYR A 198 -13.97 -5.63 26.21
CA TYR A 198 -14.33 -4.22 26.09
C TYR A 198 -13.93 -3.61 24.75
N GLY A 199 -13.26 -4.38 23.88
CA GLY A 199 -12.81 -3.92 22.57
C GLY A 199 -11.44 -3.23 22.55
N HIS A 200 -10.65 -3.32 23.62
CA HIS A 200 -9.28 -2.85 23.59
C HIS A 200 -8.42 -3.81 22.78
N ALA A 201 -7.57 -3.27 21.92
CA ALA A 201 -6.67 -4.02 21.07
C ALA A 201 -5.22 -3.83 21.50
N ASN A 202 -4.50 -4.95 21.61
CA ASN A 202 -3.05 -4.97 21.72
C ASN A 202 -2.46 -5.41 20.36
N SER A 203 -1.69 -4.55 19.72
CA SER A 203 -1.05 -4.83 18.41
C SER A 203 0.47 -4.80 18.44
N THR A 204 1.09 -4.49 19.57
CA THR A 204 2.52 -4.18 19.65
C THR A 204 3.29 -4.84 20.80
N HIS A 205 2.61 -5.30 21.84
CA HIS A 205 3.25 -5.81 23.05
C HIS A 205 2.96 -7.32 23.22
N VAL A 206 4.02 -8.10 23.22
CA VAL A 206 4.01 -9.55 23.47
C VAL A 206 4.51 -9.84 24.87
#